data_a1712966de4827a2b4879f2fe8a13ea2
#
_entry.id   a1712966de4827a2b4879f2fe8a13ea2
#
_cell.length_a   1.000
_cell.length_b   1.000
_cell.length_c   1.000
_cell.angle_alpha   90.00
_cell.angle_beta   90.00
_cell.angle_gamma   90.00
#
_symmetry.space_group_name_H-M   'P 1'
#
loop_
_entity.id
_entity.type
_entity.pdbx_description
1 polymer ?
#
loop_
_entity_poly.entity_id
_entity_poly.type
_entity_poly.pdbx_seq_one_letter_code
_entity_poly.pdbx_strand_id
1 'polypeptide(L)'
;MTKFAEYLNTVYLIFSKKSRDSFVFCYYTKAMLNEMTPKIEAVQKMQDYIAAHQREEINLSDLANTACYSPWYCYRIFKELTGMSVSDYVRRLKLTGAARRLKESDAKVIDVALDSGFESVDGFQRAFYREFGCNPGTYSTHPIPVSYFIPTDVKFQNRLFNVCKENEMETRNVFIQVIKKPARKVLIKRGEKAAEYFAYCEEVGCDVWGLLTSMDSLCGEPVCLWLPEKLRDGKSEYVQGVEVAPDYKGIIPEGFDVIDLPECDYLMFQGEPFAEEDFEEAITAIWESEKKYDPSVVGYKWDKENPRIQLEPRGERGYIELVAVKAQ
;
A
#
# COMPACT_ATOMS: atom_id res chain seq x y z
N MET A 1 -6.92 -33.12 28.49
CA MET A 1 -7.48 -32.28 27.43
C MET A 1 -7.31 -30.77 27.64
N THR A 2 -6.82 -30.30 28.77
CA THR A 2 -6.71 -28.88 29.14
C THR A 2 -5.43 -28.16 28.70
N LYS A 3 -4.36 -28.85 28.33
CA LYS A 3 -3.09 -28.24 27.88
C LYS A 3 -3.02 -27.92 26.38
N PHE A 4 -3.87 -28.51 25.57
CA PHE A 4 -3.91 -28.27 24.10
C PHE A 4 -4.72 -27.02 23.75
N ALA A 5 -5.68 -26.63 24.57
CA ALA A 5 -6.49 -25.42 24.37
C ALA A 5 -5.72 -24.14 24.73
N GLU A 6 -4.77 -24.17 25.66
CA GLU A 6 -3.89 -23.03 25.96
C GLU A 6 -2.80 -22.80 24.89
N TYR A 7 -2.46 -23.83 24.12
CA TYR A 7 -1.49 -23.73 23.02
C TYR A 7 -2.05 -23.07 21.76
N LEU A 8 -3.37 -23.20 21.52
CA LEU A 8 -4.07 -22.63 20.37
C LEU A 8 -4.37 -21.14 20.48
N ASN A 9 -4.37 -20.57 21.69
CA ASN A 9 -4.61 -19.14 21.92
C ASN A 9 -3.38 -18.24 21.71
N THR A 10 -2.28 -18.77 21.18
CA THR A 10 -1.02 -18.00 21.07
C THR A 10 -0.29 -18.24 19.74
N VAL A 11 -1.00 -18.58 18.68
CA VAL A 11 -0.39 -18.79 17.35
C VAL A 11 -0.70 -17.59 16.47
N TYR A 12 0.33 -16.89 16.01
CA TYR A 12 0.23 -15.75 15.11
C TYR A 12 0.69 -16.14 13.70
N LEU A 13 -0.02 -15.65 12.71
CA LEU A 13 0.31 -15.83 11.29
C LEU A 13 1.17 -14.66 10.82
N ILE A 14 2.37 -14.91 10.35
CA ILE A 14 3.22 -13.90 9.71
C ILE A 14 3.53 -14.36 8.28
N PHE A 15 3.35 -13.46 7.32
CA PHE A 15 3.62 -13.73 5.91
C PHE A 15 5.10 -13.54 5.59
N SER A 16 5.72 -14.52 4.95
CA SER A 16 7.05 -14.40 4.37
C SER A 16 6.99 -14.73 2.89
N LYS A 17 7.43 -13.80 2.04
CA LYS A 17 7.51 -14.00 0.59
C LYS A 17 8.71 -14.91 0.26
N LYS A 18 8.48 -16.12 -0.19
CA LYS A 18 9.54 -17.08 -0.52
C LYS A 18 9.99 -17.04 -1.98
N SER A 19 9.16 -16.50 -2.89
CA SER A 19 9.51 -16.26 -4.31
C SER A 19 8.54 -15.26 -4.94
N ARG A 20 8.76 -14.87 -6.20
CA ARG A 20 7.85 -13.96 -6.94
C ARG A 20 6.38 -14.43 -6.96
N ASP A 21 6.11 -15.72 -6.76
CA ASP A 21 4.80 -16.33 -7.01
C ASP A 21 4.24 -17.14 -5.82
N SER A 22 4.84 -17.08 -4.62
CA SER A 22 4.32 -17.84 -3.47
C SER A 22 4.58 -17.18 -2.14
N PHE A 23 3.50 -17.01 -1.36
CA PHE A 23 3.54 -16.64 0.05
C PHE A 23 3.65 -17.91 0.91
N VAL A 24 4.46 -17.87 1.96
CA VAL A 24 4.56 -18.93 2.96
C VAL A 24 3.94 -18.44 4.25
N PHE A 25 2.92 -19.12 4.72
CA PHE A 25 2.37 -18.92 6.04
C PHE A 25 3.33 -19.47 7.11
N CYS A 26 3.77 -18.61 8.00
CA CYS A 26 4.56 -19.01 9.16
C CYS A 26 3.75 -18.81 10.43
N TYR A 27 3.66 -19.84 11.26
CA TYR A 27 3.03 -19.78 12.58
C TYR A 27 4.09 -19.44 13.63
N TYR A 28 3.86 -18.41 14.43
CA TYR A 28 4.77 -18.00 15.48
C TYR A 28 4.09 -18.06 16.85
N THR A 29 4.84 -18.47 17.86
CA THR A 29 4.42 -18.43 19.25
C THR A 29 4.76 -17.06 19.86
N LYS A 30 4.12 -16.68 20.99
CA LYS A 30 4.40 -15.44 21.73
C LYS A 30 5.89 -15.28 22.08
N ALA A 31 6.59 -16.37 22.38
CA ALA A 31 8.03 -16.36 22.64
C ALA A 31 8.82 -15.99 21.37
N MET A 32 8.45 -16.52 20.21
CA MET A 32 9.10 -16.21 18.92
C MET A 32 8.85 -14.75 18.52
N LEU A 33 7.68 -14.20 18.81
CA LEU A 33 7.36 -12.79 18.53
C LEU A 33 8.20 -11.85 19.40
N ASN A 34 8.41 -12.18 20.68
CA ASN A 34 9.29 -11.39 21.55
C ASN A 34 10.75 -11.40 21.07
N GLU A 35 11.23 -12.50 20.46
CA GLU A 35 12.55 -12.57 19.83
C GLU A 35 12.61 -11.84 18.48
N MET A 36 11.47 -11.68 17.78
CA MET A 36 11.40 -10.99 16.50
C MET A 36 11.35 -9.47 16.64
N THR A 37 10.79 -8.93 17.73
CA THR A 37 10.67 -7.48 17.92
C THR A 37 11.99 -6.71 17.73
N PRO A 38 13.12 -7.11 18.34
CA PRO A 38 14.40 -6.43 18.13
C PRO A 38 14.90 -6.48 16.67
N LYS A 39 14.61 -7.58 15.94
CA LYS A 39 14.96 -7.69 14.52
C LYS A 39 14.13 -6.77 13.67
N ILE A 40 12.83 -6.67 13.95
CA ILE A 40 11.88 -5.78 13.26
C ILE A 40 12.28 -4.33 13.46
N GLU A 41 12.60 -3.93 14.69
CA GLU A 41 13.09 -2.58 14.99
C GLU A 41 14.40 -2.26 14.27
N ALA A 42 15.33 -3.21 14.22
CA ALA A 42 16.58 -3.04 13.52
C ALA A 42 16.39 -2.87 12.01
N VAL A 43 15.52 -3.70 11.39
CA VAL A 43 15.26 -3.61 9.95
C VAL A 43 14.46 -2.35 9.62
N GLN A 44 13.54 -1.92 10.48
CA GLN A 44 12.85 -0.64 10.30
C GLN A 44 13.83 0.53 10.29
N LYS A 45 14.76 0.61 11.27
CA LYS A 45 15.79 1.64 11.27
C LYS A 45 16.65 1.62 10.00
N MET A 46 16.90 0.43 9.43
CA MET A 46 17.61 0.32 8.16
C MET A 46 16.76 0.85 6.99
N GLN A 47 15.45 0.55 6.96
CA GLN A 47 14.53 1.09 5.95
C GLN A 47 14.43 2.62 6.05
N ASP A 48 14.29 3.17 7.26
CA ASP A 48 14.24 4.62 7.52
C ASP A 48 15.54 5.31 7.06
N TYR A 49 16.68 4.71 7.35
CA TYR A 49 17.98 5.22 6.89
C TYR A 49 18.06 5.22 5.36
N ILE A 50 17.65 4.14 4.70
CA ILE A 50 17.62 4.04 3.24
C ILE A 50 16.69 5.10 2.64
N ALA A 51 15.52 5.31 3.24
CA ALA A 51 14.56 6.31 2.80
C ALA A 51 15.11 7.73 2.90
N ALA A 52 15.85 8.05 3.97
CA ALA A 52 16.45 9.37 4.19
C ALA A 52 17.65 9.64 3.27
N HIS A 53 18.40 8.61 2.86
CA HIS A 53 19.67 8.72 2.13
C HIS A 53 19.60 8.21 0.68
N GLN A 54 18.42 8.26 0.03
CA GLN A 54 18.21 7.71 -1.32
C GLN A 54 19.15 8.26 -2.39
N ARG A 55 19.68 9.48 -2.22
CA ARG A 55 20.59 10.14 -3.19
C ARG A 55 22.05 9.79 -2.96
N GLU A 56 22.37 9.15 -1.87
CA GLU A 56 23.72 8.82 -1.46
C GLU A 56 24.08 7.38 -1.81
N GLU A 57 25.35 7.05 -1.70
CA GLU A 57 25.81 5.66 -1.75
C GLU A 57 25.53 5.03 -0.37
N ILE A 58 24.65 4.04 -0.34
CA ILE A 58 24.27 3.33 0.88
C ILE A 58 25.06 2.03 0.94
N ASN A 59 25.91 1.91 1.94
CA ASN A 59 26.67 0.69 2.18
C ASN A 59 26.13 -0.07 3.41
N LEU A 60 26.45 -1.37 3.48
CA LEU A 60 25.97 -2.24 4.55
C LEU A 60 26.53 -1.85 5.93
N SER A 61 27.67 -1.18 5.98
CA SER A 61 28.28 -0.72 7.24
C SER A 61 27.49 0.42 7.87
N ASP A 62 26.96 1.33 7.06
CA ASP A 62 26.12 2.43 7.53
C ASP A 62 24.83 1.89 8.15
N LEU A 63 24.21 0.93 7.48
CA LEU A 63 23.01 0.26 7.99
C LEU A 63 23.29 -0.52 9.27
N ALA A 64 24.45 -1.17 9.36
CA ALA A 64 24.87 -1.89 10.55
C ALA A 64 25.08 -0.98 11.74
N ASN A 65 25.69 0.19 11.51
CA ASN A 65 25.86 1.20 12.54
C ASN A 65 24.51 1.74 13.03
N THR A 66 23.60 2.03 12.10
CA THR A 66 22.24 2.52 12.41
C THR A 66 21.43 1.49 13.20
N ALA A 67 21.52 0.24 12.83
CA ALA A 67 20.81 -0.86 13.48
C ALA A 67 21.49 -1.36 14.78
N CYS A 68 22.75 -0.96 15.06
CA CYS A 68 23.57 -1.43 16.16
C CYS A 68 23.85 -2.95 16.14
N TYR A 69 24.04 -3.53 14.94
CA TYR A 69 24.36 -4.92 14.75
C TYR A 69 25.54 -5.10 13.79
N SER A 70 26.05 -6.33 13.66
CA SER A 70 27.09 -6.62 12.67
C SER A 70 26.55 -6.56 11.23
N PRO A 71 27.36 -6.15 10.23
CA PRO A 71 26.94 -6.09 8.83
C PRO A 71 26.33 -7.41 8.31
N TRP A 72 26.93 -8.54 8.65
CA TRP A 72 26.44 -9.85 8.25
C TRP A 72 25.06 -10.16 8.85
N TYR A 73 24.85 -9.81 10.12
CA TYR A 73 23.56 -10.00 10.78
C TYR A 73 22.49 -9.09 10.17
N CYS A 74 22.80 -7.82 9.93
CA CYS A 74 21.93 -6.89 9.24
C CYS A 74 21.50 -7.38 7.85
N TYR A 75 22.45 -7.87 7.04
CA TYR A 75 22.14 -8.48 5.74
C TYR A 75 21.14 -9.62 5.87
N ARG A 76 21.34 -10.51 6.83
CA ARG A 76 20.49 -11.69 7.03
C ARG A 76 19.08 -11.31 7.46
N ILE A 77 18.93 -10.48 8.52
CA ILE A 77 17.61 -10.11 9.03
C ILE A 77 16.85 -9.21 8.05
N PHE A 78 17.54 -8.32 7.32
CA PHE A 78 16.92 -7.52 6.29
C PHE A 78 16.32 -8.40 5.19
N LYS A 79 17.09 -9.37 4.69
CA LYS A 79 16.61 -10.32 3.68
C LYS A 79 15.49 -11.22 4.21
N GLU A 80 15.58 -11.63 5.48
CA GLU A 80 14.57 -12.45 6.16
C GLU A 80 13.22 -11.73 6.20
N LEU A 81 13.22 -10.45 6.61
CA LEU A 81 11.98 -9.69 6.83
C LEU A 81 11.44 -8.96 5.58
N THR A 82 12.30 -8.51 4.67
CA THR A 82 11.88 -7.82 3.44
C THR A 82 11.76 -8.74 2.22
N GLY A 83 12.26 -9.97 2.31
CA GLY A 83 12.29 -10.93 1.20
C GLY A 83 13.36 -10.63 0.13
N MET A 84 14.16 -9.58 0.27
CA MET A 84 15.15 -9.18 -0.74
C MET A 84 16.48 -8.70 -0.13
N SER A 85 17.54 -8.65 -0.95
CA SER A 85 18.82 -8.08 -0.51
C SER A 85 18.72 -6.56 -0.35
N VAL A 86 19.55 -5.98 0.54
CA VAL A 86 19.68 -4.52 0.69
C VAL A 86 19.96 -3.85 -0.66
N SER A 87 20.89 -4.40 -1.45
CA SER A 87 21.26 -3.84 -2.76
C SER A 87 20.09 -3.83 -3.75
N ASP A 88 19.27 -4.90 -3.77
CA ASP A 88 18.08 -4.96 -4.62
C ASP A 88 17.01 -3.98 -4.17
N TYR A 89 16.81 -3.87 -2.86
CA TYR A 89 15.87 -2.93 -2.26
C TYR A 89 16.23 -1.48 -2.61
N VAL A 90 17.47 -1.07 -2.36
CA VAL A 90 17.97 0.28 -2.68
C VAL A 90 17.89 0.55 -4.19
N ARG A 91 18.30 -0.42 -5.03
CA ARG A 91 18.25 -0.27 -6.49
C ARG A 91 16.81 -0.06 -6.99
N ARG A 92 15.86 -0.87 -6.53
CA ARG A 92 14.45 -0.75 -6.91
C ARG A 92 13.84 0.58 -6.46
N LEU A 93 14.18 1.03 -5.25
CA LEU A 93 13.74 2.32 -4.73
C LEU A 93 14.26 3.48 -5.58
N LYS A 94 15.56 3.48 -5.92
CA LYS A 94 16.19 4.48 -6.78
C LYS A 94 15.59 4.48 -8.19
N LEU A 95 15.31 3.32 -8.78
CA LEU A 95 14.67 3.21 -10.10
C LEU A 95 13.23 3.72 -10.07
N THR A 96 12.48 3.47 -9.02
CA THR A 96 11.13 4.03 -8.86
C THR A 96 11.17 5.56 -8.76
N GLY A 97 12.08 6.12 -7.98
CA GLY A 97 12.29 7.57 -7.91
C GLY A 97 12.67 8.18 -9.26
N ALA A 98 13.55 7.50 -10.00
CA ALA A 98 13.94 7.90 -11.35
C ALA A 98 12.76 7.87 -12.35
N ALA A 99 11.93 6.83 -12.28
CA ALA A 99 10.74 6.71 -13.13
C ALA A 99 9.73 7.82 -12.85
N ARG A 100 9.45 8.13 -11.58
CA ARG A 100 8.59 9.28 -11.21
C ARG A 100 9.12 10.58 -11.79
N ARG A 101 10.42 10.87 -11.60
CA ARG A 101 11.04 12.09 -12.10
C ARG A 101 11.00 12.19 -13.63
N LEU A 102 11.23 11.09 -14.36
CA LEU A 102 11.13 11.05 -15.82
C LEU A 102 9.69 11.28 -16.31
N LYS A 103 8.69 10.87 -15.54
CA LYS A 103 7.27 11.10 -15.85
C LYS A 103 6.84 12.54 -15.56
N GLU A 104 7.29 13.12 -14.44
CA GLU A 104 6.78 14.38 -13.88
C GLU A 104 7.54 15.63 -14.35
N SER A 105 8.70 15.46 -15.00
CA SER A 105 9.56 16.56 -15.41
C SER A 105 10.19 16.33 -16.78
N ASP A 106 10.59 17.43 -17.45
CA ASP A 106 11.36 17.40 -18.69
C ASP A 106 12.87 17.09 -18.47
N ALA A 107 13.19 16.40 -17.37
CA ALA A 107 14.58 16.07 -17.04
C ALA A 107 15.18 15.10 -18.06
N LYS A 108 16.42 15.35 -18.46
CA LYS A 108 17.14 14.46 -19.38
C LYS A 108 17.47 13.14 -18.69
N VAL A 109 17.38 12.04 -19.42
CA VAL A 109 17.69 10.70 -18.90
C VAL A 109 19.09 10.62 -18.28
N ILE A 110 20.07 11.34 -18.82
CA ILE A 110 21.42 11.39 -18.27
C ILE A 110 21.47 12.01 -16.90
N ASP A 111 20.75 13.13 -16.69
CA ASP A 111 20.73 13.84 -15.40
C ASP A 111 20.02 12.98 -14.34
N VAL A 112 18.91 12.35 -14.73
CA VAL A 112 18.18 11.43 -13.82
C VAL A 112 19.02 10.22 -13.45
N ALA A 113 19.78 9.65 -14.39
CA ALA A 113 20.66 8.51 -14.11
C ALA A 113 21.75 8.85 -13.08
N LEU A 114 22.43 9.98 -13.27
CA LEU A 114 23.50 10.44 -12.39
C LEU A 114 22.96 10.82 -10.99
N ASP A 115 21.87 11.57 -10.95
CA ASP A 115 21.22 11.99 -9.69
C ASP A 115 20.66 10.81 -8.90
N SER A 116 20.34 9.70 -9.57
CA SER A 116 19.93 8.45 -8.95
C SER A 116 21.10 7.58 -8.48
N GLY A 117 22.34 8.07 -8.61
CA GLY A 117 23.56 7.40 -8.15
C GLY A 117 23.99 6.21 -9.03
N PHE A 118 23.69 6.23 -10.34
CA PHE A 118 24.24 5.28 -11.27
C PHE A 118 25.56 5.79 -11.84
N GLU A 119 26.57 4.93 -11.89
CA GLU A 119 27.92 5.26 -12.41
C GLU A 119 27.93 5.54 -13.91
N SER A 120 26.93 5.02 -14.66
CA SER A 120 26.81 5.21 -16.09
C SER A 120 25.37 5.20 -16.57
N VAL A 121 25.12 5.95 -17.64
CA VAL A 121 23.81 5.98 -18.31
C VAL A 121 23.42 4.59 -18.85
N ASP A 122 24.39 3.86 -19.41
CA ASP A 122 24.15 2.50 -19.92
C ASP A 122 23.77 1.51 -18.81
N GLY A 123 24.42 1.64 -17.64
CA GLY A 123 24.07 0.85 -16.45
C GLY A 123 22.65 1.15 -15.97
N PHE A 124 22.30 2.43 -15.93
CA PHE A 124 20.95 2.88 -15.60
C PHE A 124 19.91 2.36 -16.61
N GLN A 125 20.13 2.53 -17.91
CA GLN A 125 19.20 2.09 -18.95
C GLN A 125 18.90 0.58 -18.85
N ARG A 126 19.94 -0.24 -18.66
CA ARG A 126 19.79 -1.68 -18.49
C ARG A 126 19.04 -2.04 -17.22
N ALA A 127 19.31 -1.36 -16.10
CA ALA A 127 18.61 -1.58 -14.84
C ALA A 127 17.15 -1.15 -14.95
N PHE A 128 16.88 -0.01 -15.56
CA PHE A 128 15.53 0.52 -15.78
C PHE A 128 14.70 -0.42 -16.69
N TYR A 129 15.29 -0.87 -17.80
CA TYR A 129 14.63 -1.83 -18.69
C TYR A 129 14.31 -3.16 -17.99
N ARG A 130 15.23 -3.66 -17.18
CA ARG A 130 15.02 -4.91 -16.41
C ARG A 130 13.90 -4.76 -15.38
N GLU A 131 13.76 -3.60 -14.76
CA GLU A 131 12.75 -3.35 -13.73
C GLU A 131 11.37 -3.08 -14.35
N PHE A 132 11.31 -2.25 -15.41
CA PHE A 132 10.05 -1.73 -15.93
C PHE A 132 9.67 -2.24 -17.33
N GLY A 133 10.54 -2.99 -18.00
CA GLY A 133 10.27 -3.55 -19.33
C GLY A 133 10.32 -2.54 -20.48
N CYS A 134 10.69 -1.28 -20.23
CA CYS A 134 10.77 -0.23 -21.24
C CYS A 134 12.05 0.60 -21.09
N ASN A 135 12.45 1.30 -22.16
CA ASN A 135 13.60 2.20 -22.11
C ASN A 135 13.24 3.52 -21.42
N PRO A 136 14.13 4.09 -20.58
CA PRO A 136 13.85 5.33 -19.85
C PRO A 136 13.57 6.52 -20.78
N GLY A 137 14.21 6.59 -21.97
CA GLY A 137 13.95 7.63 -22.97
C GLY A 137 12.54 7.51 -23.58
N THR A 138 12.10 6.30 -23.91
CA THR A 138 10.73 6.07 -24.39
C THR A 138 9.71 6.35 -23.28
N TYR A 139 10.03 5.94 -22.06
CA TYR A 139 9.16 6.18 -20.90
C TYR A 139 8.99 7.67 -20.59
N SER A 140 10.07 8.48 -20.69
CA SER A 140 10.01 9.93 -20.48
C SER A 140 9.11 10.64 -21.48
N THR A 141 9.11 10.21 -22.76
CA THR A 141 8.29 10.84 -23.82
C THR A 141 6.88 10.28 -23.88
N HIS A 142 6.70 9.03 -23.55
CA HIS A 142 5.41 8.32 -23.58
C HIS A 142 5.29 7.41 -22.34
N PRO A 143 4.95 7.99 -21.17
CA PRO A 143 4.81 7.21 -19.95
C PRO A 143 3.72 6.15 -20.08
N ILE A 144 4.06 4.93 -19.70
CA ILE A 144 3.14 3.79 -19.60
C ILE A 144 3.02 3.37 -18.14
N PRO A 145 1.93 2.69 -17.73
CA PRO A 145 1.85 2.10 -16.40
C PRO A 145 2.99 1.10 -16.16
N VAL A 146 3.73 1.29 -15.07
CA VAL A 146 4.85 0.42 -14.66
C VAL A 146 4.74 0.12 -13.16
N SER A 147 5.20 -1.05 -12.73
CA SER A 147 5.15 -1.44 -11.31
C SER A 147 6.22 -0.71 -10.50
N TYR A 148 5.85 0.38 -9.83
CA TYR A 148 6.72 1.03 -8.87
C TYR A 148 6.99 0.13 -7.68
N PHE A 149 8.21 0.14 -7.20
CA PHE A 149 8.55 -0.50 -5.94
C PHE A 149 8.11 0.41 -4.79
N ILE A 150 7.04 0.00 -4.10
CA ILE A 150 6.54 0.65 -2.89
C ILE A 150 7.02 -0.19 -1.71
N PRO A 151 8.02 0.28 -0.94
CA PRO A 151 8.47 -0.45 0.23
C PRO A 151 7.37 -0.49 1.29
N THR A 152 7.19 -1.64 1.89
CA THR A 152 6.31 -1.79 3.05
C THR A 152 7.16 -1.85 4.30
N ASP A 153 6.82 -1.03 5.30
CA ASP A 153 7.50 -1.00 6.59
C ASP A 153 7.32 -2.32 7.32
N VAL A 154 8.43 -2.89 7.78
CA VAL A 154 8.38 -4.17 8.49
C VAL A 154 7.65 -4.07 9.83
N LYS A 155 7.68 -2.90 10.50
CA LYS A 155 6.87 -2.63 11.69
C LYS A 155 5.38 -2.65 11.37
N PHE A 156 4.97 -1.98 10.32
CA PHE A 156 3.59 -1.95 9.87
C PHE A 156 3.07 -3.35 9.56
N GLN A 157 3.82 -4.14 8.79
CA GLN A 157 3.46 -5.54 8.53
C GLN A 157 3.28 -6.34 9.81
N ASN A 158 4.20 -6.18 10.78
CA ASN A 158 4.14 -6.91 12.05
C ASN A 158 2.93 -6.49 12.91
N ARG A 159 2.53 -5.21 12.88
CA ARG A 159 1.36 -4.71 13.64
C ARG A 159 0.05 -5.18 13.05
N LEU A 160 -0.11 -5.13 11.74
CA LEU A 160 -1.30 -5.65 11.06
C LEU A 160 -1.61 -7.11 11.45
N PHE A 161 -0.60 -7.89 11.84
CA PHE A 161 -0.75 -9.27 12.32
C PHE A 161 -1.04 -9.40 13.82
N ASN A 162 -0.87 -8.34 14.61
CA ASN A 162 -1.09 -8.35 16.07
C ASN A 162 -2.48 -7.81 16.50
N VAL A 163 -3.36 -7.46 15.55
CA VAL A 163 -4.67 -6.80 15.74
C VAL A 163 -5.68 -7.55 16.64
N CYS A 164 -5.35 -8.65 17.23
CA CYS A 164 -6.28 -9.42 18.07
C CYS A 164 -6.15 -9.15 19.58
N LYS A 165 -5.75 -7.96 20.01
CA LYS A 165 -5.76 -7.58 21.43
C LYS A 165 -6.69 -6.40 21.69
N GLU A 166 -7.67 -6.63 22.59
CA GLU A 166 -8.51 -5.61 23.20
C GLU A 166 -7.64 -4.54 23.86
N ASN A 167 -7.57 -3.37 23.25
CA ASN A 167 -7.03 -2.16 23.87
C ASN A 167 -8.20 -1.24 24.23
N GLU A 168 -8.14 -0.60 25.39
CA GLU A 168 -9.03 0.49 25.77
C GLU A 168 -8.90 1.60 24.70
N MET A 169 -9.99 1.85 23.96
CA MET A 169 -10.02 2.82 22.90
C MET A 169 -9.92 4.25 23.47
N GLU A 170 -8.86 4.95 23.15
CA GLU A 170 -8.86 6.41 23.24
C GLU A 170 -9.90 6.98 22.28
N THR A 171 -10.65 7.98 22.74
CA THR A 171 -11.66 8.64 21.89
C THR A 171 -10.95 9.56 20.91
N ARG A 172 -10.90 9.18 19.62
CA ARG A 172 -10.36 10.02 18.54
C ARG A 172 -11.48 10.78 17.84
N ASN A 173 -11.19 12.01 17.42
CA ASN A 173 -12.15 12.79 16.68
C ASN A 173 -12.24 12.31 15.22
N VAL A 174 -13.46 12.25 14.71
CA VAL A 174 -13.74 11.92 13.30
C VAL A 174 -14.50 13.09 12.68
N PHE A 175 -13.93 13.65 11.62
CA PHE A 175 -14.53 14.71 10.82
C PHE A 175 -15.42 14.09 9.75
N ILE A 176 -16.67 14.54 9.69
CA ILE A 176 -17.65 14.01 8.76
C ILE A 176 -18.15 15.15 7.87
N GLN A 177 -18.05 14.96 6.55
CA GLN A 177 -18.57 15.93 5.58
C GLN A 177 -19.19 15.24 4.37
N VAL A 178 -20.18 15.90 3.75
CA VAL A 178 -20.72 15.46 2.48
C VAL A 178 -19.81 15.95 1.37
N ILE A 179 -19.38 15.05 0.50
CA ILE A 179 -18.63 15.38 -0.72
C ILE A 179 -19.34 14.81 -1.95
N LYS A 180 -19.23 15.51 -3.07
CA LYS A 180 -19.79 15.07 -4.34
C LYS A 180 -18.66 14.56 -5.24
N LYS A 181 -18.77 13.33 -5.71
CA LYS A 181 -17.86 12.79 -6.72
C LYS A 181 -18.55 12.77 -8.09
N PRO A 182 -17.93 13.34 -9.13
CA PRO A 182 -18.50 13.33 -10.47
C PRO A 182 -18.58 11.93 -11.05
N ALA A 183 -19.30 11.77 -12.16
CA ALA A 183 -19.24 10.56 -12.96
C ALA A 183 -17.80 10.28 -13.41
N ARG A 184 -17.36 9.03 -13.29
CA ARG A 184 -15.98 8.63 -13.55
C ARG A 184 -15.88 7.16 -13.92
N LYS A 185 -14.76 6.77 -14.47
CA LYS A 185 -14.36 5.37 -14.59
C LYS A 185 -13.39 4.99 -13.50
N VAL A 186 -13.37 3.72 -13.14
CA VAL A 186 -12.33 3.16 -12.28
C VAL A 186 -11.72 1.95 -12.95
N LEU A 187 -10.41 1.98 -13.15
CA LEU A 187 -9.66 0.81 -13.56
C LEU A 187 -9.37 0.00 -12.29
N ILE A 188 -9.87 -1.24 -12.24
CA ILE A 188 -9.78 -2.09 -11.05
C ILE A 188 -9.07 -3.41 -11.36
N LYS A 189 -8.35 -3.92 -10.39
CA LYS A 189 -7.87 -5.30 -10.40
C LYS A 189 -8.73 -6.11 -9.45
N ARG A 190 -9.35 -7.17 -9.96
CA ARG A 190 -10.21 -8.05 -9.16
C ARG A 190 -9.41 -9.21 -8.59
N GLY A 191 -9.73 -9.61 -7.36
CA GLY A 191 -9.44 -10.94 -6.83
C GLY A 191 -10.58 -11.92 -7.17
N GLU A 192 -10.51 -13.12 -6.62
CA GLU A 192 -11.52 -14.14 -6.83
C GLU A 192 -12.68 -14.07 -5.82
N LYS A 193 -12.35 -13.99 -4.52
CA LYS A 193 -13.32 -14.02 -3.41
C LYS A 193 -13.01 -13.02 -2.30
N ALA A 194 -11.94 -12.27 -2.42
CA ALA A 194 -11.47 -11.37 -1.38
C ALA A 194 -12.55 -10.36 -0.98
N ALA A 195 -12.83 -10.26 0.32
CA ALA A 195 -13.76 -9.29 0.89
C ALA A 195 -13.02 -8.18 1.68
N GLU A 196 -11.69 -8.31 1.83
CA GLU A 196 -10.85 -7.39 2.58
C GLU A 196 -9.41 -7.42 2.08
N TYR A 197 -8.58 -6.48 2.56
CA TYR A 197 -7.23 -6.20 2.08
C TYR A 197 -6.30 -7.42 2.08
N PHE A 198 -6.26 -8.19 3.17
CA PHE A 198 -5.29 -9.30 3.31
C PHE A 198 -5.62 -10.44 2.36
N ALA A 199 -6.91 -10.86 2.35
CA ALA A 199 -7.37 -11.87 1.41
C ALA A 199 -7.11 -11.44 -0.04
N TYR A 200 -7.28 -10.15 -0.35
CA TYR A 200 -6.98 -9.61 -1.66
C TYR A 200 -5.47 -9.68 -2.00
N CYS A 201 -4.60 -9.32 -1.06
CA CYS A 201 -3.15 -9.44 -1.28
C CYS A 201 -2.69 -10.89 -1.48
N GLU A 202 -3.38 -11.85 -0.86
CA GLU A 202 -3.12 -13.28 -1.08
C GLU A 202 -3.50 -13.72 -2.51
N GLU A 203 -4.64 -13.25 -3.01
CA GLU A 203 -5.16 -13.65 -4.32
C GLU A 203 -4.45 -12.93 -5.48
N VAL A 204 -4.15 -11.65 -5.32
CA VAL A 204 -3.72 -10.76 -6.41
C VAL A 204 -2.25 -10.36 -6.32
N GLY A 205 -1.72 -10.29 -5.10
CA GLY A 205 -0.35 -9.82 -4.83
C GLY A 205 -0.30 -8.32 -4.52
N CYS A 206 0.74 -7.92 -3.77
CA CYS A 206 0.93 -6.52 -3.34
C CYS A 206 1.51 -5.60 -4.42
N ASP A 207 2.01 -6.14 -5.53
CA ASP A 207 2.65 -5.36 -6.61
C ASP A 207 1.65 -4.49 -7.39
N VAL A 208 0.35 -4.79 -7.28
CA VAL A 208 -0.74 -4.03 -7.92
C VAL A 208 -0.76 -2.57 -7.48
N TRP A 209 -0.52 -2.30 -6.19
CA TRP A 209 -0.50 -0.93 -5.68
C TRP A 209 0.57 -0.07 -6.36
N GLY A 210 1.77 -0.64 -6.60
CA GLY A 210 2.84 0.04 -7.33
C GLY A 210 2.50 0.37 -8.77
N LEU A 211 1.76 -0.52 -9.45
CA LEU A 211 1.27 -0.27 -10.82
C LEU A 211 0.23 0.85 -10.82
N LEU A 212 -0.76 0.79 -9.92
CA LEU A 212 -1.81 1.82 -9.80
C LEU A 212 -1.21 3.19 -9.46
N THR A 213 -0.21 3.25 -8.57
CA THR A 213 0.49 4.50 -8.21
C THR A 213 1.24 5.12 -9.40
N SER A 214 1.61 4.34 -10.41
CA SER A 214 2.26 4.86 -11.63
C SER A 214 1.28 5.52 -12.60
N MET A 215 -0.03 5.32 -12.42
CA MET A 215 -1.08 5.83 -13.30
C MET A 215 -1.54 7.22 -12.85
N ASP A 216 -2.08 7.99 -13.79
CA ASP A 216 -2.72 9.27 -13.46
C ASP A 216 -4.10 9.01 -12.86
N SER A 217 -4.39 9.64 -11.74
CA SER A 217 -5.64 9.50 -10.99
C SER A 217 -6.34 10.83 -10.81
N LEU A 218 -7.67 10.84 -10.88
CA LEU A 218 -8.50 12.04 -10.59
C LEU A 218 -8.33 12.52 -9.15
N CYS A 219 -8.08 11.64 -8.21
CA CYS A 219 -7.86 12.00 -6.81
C CYS A 219 -6.38 12.07 -6.41
N GLY A 220 -5.46 11.85 -7.37
CA GLY A 220 -4.01 11.93 -7.14
C GLY A 220 -3.39 10.67 -6.50
N GLU A 221 -4.18 9.64 -6.24
CA GLU A 221 -3.74 8.39 -5.61
C GLU A 221 -4.60 7.20 -6.05
N PRO A 222 -4.14 5.94 -5.89
CA PRO A 222 -4.99 4.77 -5.99
C PRO A 222 -6.04 4.73 -4.89
N VAL A 223 -7.10 3.95 -5.11
CA VAL A 223 -8.20 3.76 -4.17
C VAL A 223 -8.47 2.28 -3.92
N CYS A 224 -8.91 1.97 -2.71
CA CYS A 224 -9.48 0.68 -2.36
C CYS A 224 -11.00 0.81 -2.38
N LEU A 225 -11.70 -0.20 -2.94
CA LEU A 225 -13.17 -0.16 -3.04
C LEU A 225 -13.78 -1.47 -2.54
N TRP A 226 -14.90 -1.34 -1.83
CA TRP A 226 -15.82 -2.44 -1.58
C TRP A 226 -16.98 -2.32 -2.54
N LEU A 227 -17.00 -3.21 -3.54
CA LEU A 227 -17.97 -3.19 -4.61
C LEU A 227 -19.34 -3.72 -4.16
N PRO A 228 -20.44 -3.02 -4.49
CA PRO A 228 -21.77 -3.59 -4.36
C PRO A 228 -21.92 -4.82 -5.28
N GLU A 229 -22.80 -5.73 -4.93
CA GLU A 229 -22.95 -7.03 -5.61
C GLU A 229 -23.07 -6.92 -7.14
N LYS A 230 -23.83 -5.93 -7.62
CA LYS A 230 -24.00 -5.68 -9.06
C LYS A 230 -22.73 -5.34 -9.85
N LEU A 231 -21.68 -4.89 -9.15
CA LEU A 231 -20.39 -4.52 -9.75
C LEU A 231 -19.31 -5.59 -9.54
N ARG A 232 -19.59 -6.66 -8.78
CA ARG A 232 -18.61 -7.71 -8.47
C ARG A 232 -18.37 -8.66 -9.64
N ASP A 233 -19.35 -8.83 -10.51
CA ASP A 233 -19.28 -9.78 -11.64
C ASP A 233 -18.92 -11.22 -11.21
N GLY A 234 -19.47 -11.64 -10.06
CA GLY A 234 -19.21 -12.96 -9.47
C GLY A 234 -17.80 -13.12 -8.87
N LYS A 235 -17.03 -12.02 -8.72
CA LYS A 235 -15.68 -12.00 -8.17
C LYS A 235 -15.62 -11.27 -6.83
N SER A 236 -14.39 -10.86 -6.43
CA SER A 236 -14.11 -10.24 -5.16
C SER A 236 -14.95 -9.00 -4.86
N GLU A 237 -15.32 -8.83 -3.61
CA GLU A 237 -15.94 -7.62 -3.09
C GLU A 237 -14.92 -6.49 -2.98
N TYR A 238 -13.76 -6.79 -2.42
CA TYR A 238 -12.67 -5.83 -2.26
C TYR A 238 -11.81 -5.81 -3.53
N VAL A 239 -11.51 -4.61 -4.01
CA VAL A 239 -10.63 -4.38 -5.15
C VAL A 239 -9.75 -3.16 -4.92
N GLN A 240 -8.62 -3.11 -5.60
CA GLN A 240 -7.81 -1.90 -5.71
C GLN A 240 -7.91 -1.34 -7.12
N GLY A 241 -7.87 -0.01 -7.25
CA GLY A 241 -8.05 0.64 -8.54
C GLY A 241 -7.58 2.08 -8.58
N VAL A 242 -7.77 2.70 -9.73
CA VAL A 242 -7.47 4.12 -9.97
C VAL A 242 -8.68 4.79 -10.65
N GLU A 243 -9.12 5.92 -10.09
CA GLU A 243 -10.20 6.72 -10.66
C GLU A 243 -9.69 7.56 -11.82
N VAL A 244 -10.38 7.51 -12.96
CA VAL A 244 -10.01 8.24 -14.18
C VAL A 244 -11.22 8.93 -14.78
N ALA A 245 -10.99 9.87 -15.69
CA ALA A 245 -12.05 10.61 -16.37
C ALA A 245 -13.02 9.69 -17.12
N PRO A 246 -14.31 10.08 -17.28
CA PRO A 246 -15.30 9.24 -17.98
C PRO A 246 -14.91 8.93 -19.43
N ASP A 247 -14.17 9.82 -20.07
CA ASP A 247 -13.68 9.70 -21.45
C ASP A 247 -12.26 9.15 -21.55
N TYR A 248 -11.74 8.53 -20.47
CA TYR A 248 -10.41 7.96 -20.42
C TYR A 248 -10.14 7.04 -21.61
N LYS A 249 -9.02 7.31 -22.29
CA LYS A 249 -8.52 6.58 -23.48
C LYS A 249 -7.08 6.09 -23.30
N GLY A 250 -6.59 6.14 -22.06
CA GLY A 250 -5.25 5.68 -21.74
C GLY A 250 -5.15 4.15 -21.75
N ILE A 251 -3.96 3.66 -21.40
CA ILE A 251 -3.66 2.23 -21.39
C ILE A 251 -4.38 1.57 -20.21
N ILE A 252 -5.10 0.49 -20.50
CA ILE A 252 -5.66 -0.41 -19.48
C ILE A 252 -4.66 -1.54 -19.32
N PRO A 253 -4.03 -1.71 -18.13
CA PRO A 253 -3.09 -2.79 -17.91
C PRO A 253 -3.75 -4.17 -18.07
N GLU A 254 -2.96 -5.16 -18.43
CA GLU A 254 -3.45 -6.53 -18.61
C GLU A 254 -4.08 -7.08 -17.33
N GLY A 255 -5.26 -7.67 -17.46
CA GLY A 255 -6.03 -8.25 -16.38
C GLY A 255 -6.69 -7.22 -15.44
N PHE A 256 -6.83 -5.97 -15.90
CA PHE A 256 -7.67 -4.96 -15.24
C PHE A 256 -9.01 -4.84 -15.95
N ASP A 257 -10.04 -4.59 -15.16
CA ASP A 257 -11.38 -4.26 -15.63
C ASP A 257 -11.63 -2.76 -15.49
N VAL A 258 -12.59 -2.25 -16.26
CA VAL A 258 -13.07 -0.86 -16.16
C VAL A 258 -14.52 -0.88 -15.71
N ILE A 259 -14.82 -0.19 -14.62
CA ILE A 259 -16.20 0.04 -14.17
C ILE A 259 -16.57 1.51 -14.32
N ASP A 260 -17.82 1.76 -14.67
CA ASP A 260 -18.39 3.09 -14.72
C ASP A 260 -19.10 3.39 -13.39
N LEU A 261 -18.70 4.49 -12.73
CA LEU A 261 -19.37 4.98 -11.54
C LEU A 261 -20.10 6.29 -11.87
N PRO A 262 -21.40 6.39 -11.59
CA PRO A 262 -22.14 7.63 -11.79
C PRO A 262 -21.69 8.72 -10.83
N GLU A 263 -22.14 9.96 -11.06
CA GLU A 263 -22.09 10.99 -10.05
C GLU A 263 -22.79 10.52 -8.78
N CYS A 264 -22.15 10.72 -7.64
CA CYS A 264 -22.66 10.24 -6.36
C CYS A 264 -22.18 11.12 -5.21
N ASP A 265 -23.05 11.34 -4.24
CA ASP A 265 -22.69 11.96 -2.97
C ASP A 265 -22.13 10.92 -2.01
N TYR A 266 -21.14 11.33 -1.23
CA TYR A 266 -20.48 10.50 -0.22
C TYR A 266 -20.43 11.23 1.12
N LEU A 267 -20.62 10.51 2.20
CA LEU A 267 -20.13 10.93 3.51
C LEU A 267 -18.68 10.52 3.61
N MET A 268 -17.80 11.51 3.72
CA MET A 268 -16.38 11.31 3.98
C MET A 268 -16.17 11.34 5.49
N PHE A 269 -15.62 10.25 6.00
CA PHE A 269 -15.15 10.11 7.38
C PHE A 269 -13.64 10.26 7.36
N GLN A 270 -13.13 11.26 8.06
CA GLN A 270 -11.70 11.53 8.15
C GLN A 270 -11.28 11.57 9.61
N GLY A 271 -10.31 10.74 9.99
CA GLY A 271 -9.69 10.75 11.30
C GLY A 271 -8.66 11.86 11.46
N GLU A 272 -8.22 12.07 12.68
CA GLU A 272 -7.09 12.93 13.00
C GLU A 272 -5.79 12.35 12.41
N PRO A 273 -4.76 13.19 12.19
CA PRO A 273 -3.41 12.72 11.95
C PRO A 273 -2.99 11.70 13.02
N PHE A 274 -2.26 10.68 12.62
CA PHE A 274 -1.83 9.62 13.53
C PHE A 274 -0.37 9.26 13.30
N ALA A 275 0.31 8.82 14.35
CA ALA A 275 1.60 8.18 14.24
C ALA A 275 1.42 6.74 13.74
N GLU A 276 2.45 6.19 13.10
CA GLU A 276 2.38 4.83 12.53
C GLU A 276 2.02 3.77 13.58
N GLU A 277 2.39 4.01 14.83
CA GLU A 277 2.01 3.18 15.97
C GLU A 277 0.52 3.15 16.28
N ASP A 278 -0.22 4.19 15.93
CA ASP A 278 -1.64 4.36 16.23
C ASP A 278 -2.55 4.05 15.03
N PHE A 279 -2.03 3.38 14.03
CA PHE A 279 -2.75 3.08 12.79
C PHE A 279 -4.04 2.29 13.02
N GLU A 280 -4.01 1.31 13.92
CA GLU A 280 -5.17 0.47 14.22
C GLU A 280 -6.28 1.25 14.92
N GLU A 281 -5.90 2.08 15.89
CA GLU A 281 -6.84 2.94 16.60
C GLU A 281 -7.46 3.97 15.64
N ALA A 282 -6.66 4.51 14.71
CA ALA A 282 -7.14 5.46 13.72
C ALA A 282 -8.20 4.83 12.79
N ILE A 283 -7.96 3.62 12.30
CA ILE A 283 -8.93 2.87 11.48
C ILE A 283 -10.18 2.52 12.30
N THR A 284 -9.99 1.98 13.50
CA THR A 284 -11.08 1.55 14.37
C THR A 284 -12.00 2.72 14.71
N ALA A 285 -11.46 3.90 15.00
CA ALA A 285 -12.23 5.10 15.28
C ALA A 285 -13.15 5.49 14.10
N ILE A 286 -12.68 5.37 12.86
CA ILE A 286 -13.50 5.62 11.67
C ILE A 286 -14.63 4.60 11.57
N TRP A 287 -14.33 3.31 11.66
CA TRP A 287 -15.33 2.24 11.54
C TRP A 287 -16.40 2.29 12.63
N GLU A 288 -16.03 2.65 13.86
CA GLU A 288 -16.98 2.86 14.94
C GLU A 288 -17.86 4.10 14.71
N SER A 289 -17.29 5.15 14.14
CA SER A 289 -18.03 6.35 13.75
C SER A 289 -19.03 6.06 12.63
N GLU A 290 -18.62 5.34 11.59
CA GLU A 290 -19.50 4.92 10.50
C GLU A 290 -20.69 4.09 10.99
N LYS A 291 -20.43 3.11 11.88
CA LYS A 291 -21.49 2.25 12.45
C LYS A 291 -22.52 3.01 13.28
N LYS A 292 -22.10 4.08 13.95
CA LYS A 292 -22.95 4.89 14.83
C LYS A 292 -23.64 6.05 14.12
N TYR A 293 -23.16 6.45 12.93
CA TYR A 293 -23.66 7.61 12.24
C TYR A 293 -24.99 7.35 11.52
N ASP A 294 -25.95 8.25 11.75
CA ASP A 294 -27.22 8.24 11.02
C ASP A 294 -27.21 9.34 9.94
N PRO A 295 -27.12 9.00 8.64
CA PRO A 295 -27.07 9.98 7.58
C PRO A 295 -28.35 10.82 7.46
N SER A 296 -29.46 10.41 8.08
CA SER A 296 -30.70 11.18 8.05
C SER A 296 -30.59 12.55 8.71
N VAL A 297 -29.66 12.72 9.64
CA VAL A 297 -29.39 14.00 10.33
C VAL A 297 -28.90 15.09 9.39
N VAL A 298 -28.36 14.71 8.22
CA VAL A 298 -27.92 15.62 7.16
C VAL A 298 -28.76 15.48 5.88
N GLY A 299 -29.93 14.81 5.96
CA GLY A 299 -30.89 14.71 4.84
C GLY A 299 -30.56 13.60 3.84
N TYR A 300 -29.73 12.62 4.21
CA TYR A 300 -29.32 11.51 3.35
C TYR A 300 -29.76 10.15 3.91
N LYS A 301 -29.60 9.12 3.07
CA LYS A 301 -29.67 7.71 3.45
C LYS A 301 -28.51 6.97 2.78
N TRP A 302 -28.09 5.87 3.36
CA TRP A 302 -27.03 5.03 2.79
C TRP A 302 -27.39 4.57 1.37
N ASP A 303 -26.45 4.71 0.44
CA ASP A 303 -26.57 4.19 -0.90
C ASP A 303 -25.76 2.89 -1.04
N LYS A 304 -26.48 1.78 -1.24
CA LYS A 304 -25.88 0.45 -1.42
C LYS A 304 -25.56 0.13 -2.89
N GLU A 305 -25.82 1.05 -3.79
CA GLU A 305 -25.62 0.87 -5.23
C GLU A 305 -24.24 1.33 -5.70
N ASN A 306 -23.56 2.17 -4.92
CA ASN A 306 -22.23 2.68 -5.17
C ASN A 306 -21.21 2.12 -4.17
N PRO A 307 -19.92 1.98 -4.56
CA PRO A 307 -18.91 1.40 -3.69
C PRO A 307 -18.57 2.29 -2.50
N ARG A 308 -18.22 1.68 -1.37
CA ARG A 308 -17.44 2.31 -0.30
C ARG A 308 -16.02 2.44 -0.80
N ILE A 309 -15.36 3.55 -0.49
CA ILE A 309 -14.02 3.88 -0.98
C ILE A 309 -13.12 4.20 0.20
N GLN A 310 -11.93 3.64 0.21
CA GLN A 310 -10.87 3.96 1.14
C GLN A 310 -9.72 4.61 0.38
N LEU A 311 -9.23 5.73 0.87
CA LEU A 311 -8.00 6.34 0.39
C LEU A 311 -6.78 5.74 1.08
N GLU A 312 -5.59 5.93 0.51
CA GLU A 312 -4.35 5.45 1.11
C GLU A 312 -4.21 5.99 2.55
N PRO A 313 -4.01 5.13 3.55
CA PRO A 313 -3.81 5.59 4.92
C PRO A 313 -2.48 6.35 5.04
N ARG A 314 -2.55 7.65 5.29
CA ARG A 314 -1.39 8.52 5.48
C ARG A 314 -1.47 9.19 6.84
N GLY A 315 -0.50 8.93 7.70
CA GLY A 315 -0.47 9.45 9.06
C GLY A 315 -0.67 10.96 9.16
N GLU A 316 -0.04 11.72 8.26
CA GLU A 316 -0.17 13.19 8.21
C GLU A 316 -1.59 13.68 7.87
N ARG A 317 -2.35 12.91 7.10
CA ARG A 317 -3.70 13.26 6.63
C ARG A 317 -4.79 12.63 7.48
N GLY A 318 -4.47 11.62 8.24
CA GLY A 318 -5.44 10.76 8.88
C GLY A 318 -5.95 9.65 7.94
N TYR A 319 -6.75 8.75 8.49
CA TYR A 319 -7.43 7.70 7.74
C TYR A 319 -8.71 8.26 7.13
N ILE A 320 -9.01 7.94 5.88
CA ILE A 320 -10.18 8.47 5.16
C ILE A 320 -10.96 7.35 4.51
N GLU A 321 -12.25 7.29 4.82
CA GLU A 321 -13.23 6.48 4.10
C GLU A 321 -14.41 7.31 3.59
N LEU A 322 -14.96 6.87 2.48
CA LEU A 322 -16.10 7.47 1.83
C LEU A 322 -17.21 6.45 1.70
N VAL A 323 -18.33 6.70 2.30
CA VAL A 323 -19.52 5.84 2.23
C VAL A 323 -20.58 6.53 1.39
N ALA A 324 -21.04 5.85 0.34
CA ALA A 324 -22.00 6.39 -0.61
C ALA A 324 -23.35 6.69 0.05
N VAL A 325 -23.93 7.84 -0.30
CA VAL A 325 -25.22 8.29 0.19
C VAL A 325 -26.09 8.89 -0.93
N LYS A 326 -27.39 8.89 -0.73
CA LYS A 326 -28.34 9.55 -1.62
C LYS A 326 -29.35 10.36 -0.81
N ALA A 327 -29.81 11.46 -1.36
CA ALA A 327 -30.84 12.29 -0.73
C ALA A 327 -32.08 11.43 -0.36
N GLN A 328 -32.71 11.79 0.75
CA GLN A 328 -33.92 11.11 1.20
C GLN A 328 -35.10 11.37 0.27
#